data_ec856cb2411461965accdf863c7b5ab2
#
_entry.id   ec856cb2411461965accdf863c7b5ab2
#
_cell.length_a   1.000
_cell.length_b   1.000
_cell.length_c   1.000
_cell.angle_alpha   90.00
_cell.angle_beta   90.00
_cell.angle_gamma   90.00
#
_symmetry.space_group_name_H-M   'P 1'
#
loop_
_entity.id
_entity.type
_entity.pdbx_description
1 polymer ?
#
loop_
_entity_poly.entity_id
_entity_poly.type
_entity_poly.pdbx_seq_one_letter_code
_entity_poly.pdbx_strand_id
1 'polypeptide(L)'
;VGGTSRWLAPQGEGERPMLNWQQIIEISDSHIECGAHSHHHAQLDVIPPAQARQEIEDSKATLEERLGQPVTSFAYPHGYYTSQVRQMVVQADFSSACAVKYALSALTDDCFALARLLVRGDTDVTQFAALLSGKAQRVAPRREPVKVKAWRWLRRAVYIARVHTTSRMGSCELSRRGMS
;
A
#
# COMPACT_ATOMS: atom_id res chain seq x y z
N VAL A 1 5.20 -6.46 5.88
CA VAL A 1 6.32 -7.33 6.25
C VAL A 1 6.50 -7.44 7.76
N GLY A 2 5.76 -6.68 8.54
CA GLY A 2 5.93 -6.54 10.00
C GLY A 2 5.29 -7.60 10.87
N GLY A 3 5.30 -8.86 10.55
CA GLY A 3 5.08 -9.88 11.57
C GLY A 3 3.70 -10.52 11.69
N THR A 4 2.82 -10.41 10.72
CA THR A 4 1.66 -11.29 10.67
C THR A 4 1.99 -12.51 9.84
N SER A 5 2.10 -13.66 10.48
CA SER A 5 2.31 -14.94 9.79
C SER A 5 1.10 -15.40 8.95
N ARG A 6 0.00 -14.65 8.95
CA ARG A 6 -1.26 -15.00 8.30
C ARG A 6 -1.98 -13.76 7.78
N TRP A 7 -2.50 -13.88 6.57
CA TRP A 7 -3.41 -12.90 5.98
C TRP A 7 -4.85 -13.31 6.27
N LEU A 8 -5.61 -12.43 6.91
CA LEU A 8 -7.05 -12.63 7.07
C LEU A 8 -7.72 -12.26 5.75
N ALA A 9 -8.15 -13.27 4.99
CA ALA A 9 -8.89 -13.03 3.77
C ALA A 9 -10.26 -12.39 4.08
N PRO A 10 -10.61 -11.29 3.42
CA PRO A 10 -11.99 -10.79 3.49
C PRO A 10 -12.93 -11.81 2.85
N GLN A 11 -14.06 -12.09 3.50
CA GLN A 11 -15.17 -12.86 2.95
C GLN A 11 -14.98 -14.40 2.83
N GLY A 12 -14.65 -15.07 3.93
CA GLY A 12 -14.87 -16.52 4.04
C GLY A 12 -13.89 -17.44 3.31
N GLU A 13 -12.89 -16.91 2.64
CA GLU A 13 -11.71 -17.65 2.24
C GLU A 13 -10.83 -17.86 3.48
N GLY A 14 -10.46 -19.11 3.76
CA GLY A 14 -9.66 -19.45 4.95
C GLY A 14 -8.35 -18.67 5.04
N GLU A 15 -7.77 -18.60 6.24
CA GLU A 15 -6.47 -17.98 6.49
C GLU A 15 -5.41 -18.52 5.53
N ARG A 16 -4.75 -17.63 4.79
CA ARG A 16 -3.62 -17.98 3.92
C ARG A 16 -2.32 -17.68 4.65
N PRO A 17 -1.35 -18.63 4.67
CA PRO A 17 -0.04 -18.34 5.24
C PRO A 17 0.65 -17.23 4.42
N MET A 18 1.31 -16.32 5.12
CA MET A 18 2.21 -15.35 4.50
C MET A 18 3.54 -16.04 4.17
N LEU A 19 4.24 -15.53 3.17
CA LEU A 19 5.61 -15.96 2.88
C LEU A 19 6.50 -15.72 4.10
N ASN A 20 7.30 -16.69 4.44
CA ASN A 20 8.36 -16.52 5.43
C ASN A 20 9.61 -15.87 4.79
N TRP A 21 10.57 -15.44 5.61
CA TRP A 21 11.76 -14.76 5.13
C TRP A 21 12.62 -15.62 4.19
N GLN A 22 12.71 -16.93 4.45
CA GLN A 22 13.43 -17.82 3.58
C GLN A 22 12.85 -17.84 2.17
N GLN A 23 11.52 -17.94 2.06
CA GLN A 23 10.81 -17.89 0.78
C GLN A 23 10.96 -16.55 0.06
N ILE A 24 10.99 -15.43 0.80
CA ILE A 24 11.22 -14.10 0.21
C ILE A 24 12.63 -13.99 -0.35
N ILE A 25 13.63 -14.53 0.34
CA ILE A 25 15.02 -14.59 -0.13
C ILE A 25 15.10 -15.45 -1.40
N GLU A 26 14.51 -16.65 -1.41
CA GLU A 26 14.47 -17.54 -2.58
C GLU A 26 13.84 -16.87 -3.81
N ILE A 27 12.76 -16.11 -3.61
CA ILE A 27 12.12 -15.31 -4.67
C ILE A 27 13.09 -14.26 -5.21
N SER A 28 13.76 -13.54 -4.32
CA SER A 28 14.73 -12.51 -4.66
C SER A 28 15.94 -13.08 -5.42
N ASP A 29 16.48 -14.21 -4.97
CA ASP A 29 17.58 -14.92 -5.62
C ASP A 29 17.19 -15.46 -7.00
N SER A 30 15.89 -15.69 -7.22
CA SER A 30 15.33 -16.05 -8.52
C SER A 30 15.09 -14.85 -9.45
N HIS A 31 15.71 -13.70 -9.17
CA HIS A 31 15.62 -12.45 -9.93
C HIS A 31 14.19 -11.86 -9.99
N ILE A 32 13.37 -12.11 -8.98
CA ILE A 32 12.07 -11.45 -8.82
C ILE A 32 12.24 -10.27 -7.86
N GLU A 33 11.93 -9.07 -8.34
CA GLU A 33 12.06 -7.86 -7.53
C GLU A 33 11.09 -7.87 -6.35
N CYS A 34 11.61 -7.63 -5.14
CA CYS A 34 10.84 -7.47 -3.92
C CYS A 34 10.71 -5.99 -3.58
N GLY A 35 9.52 -5.43 -3.71
CA GLY A 35 9.23 -4.04 -3.37
C GLY A 35 8.59 -3.87 -2.00
N ALA A 36 8.67 -2.66 -1.43
CA ALA A 36 8.10 -2.33 -0.13
C ALA A 36 6.60 -1.95 -0.22
N HIS A 37 5.85 -2.19 0.87
CA HIS A 37 4.40 -1.95 0.93
C HIS A 37 3.93 -1.49 2.31
N SER A 38 4.63 -0.55 2.93
CA SER A 38 4.60 -0.18 4.35
C SER A 38 4.95 -1.34 5.29
N HIS A 39 5.25 -1.03 6.54
CA HIS A 39 5.67 -2.05 7.51
C HIS A 39 4.50 -2.90 8.01
N HIS A 40 3.38 -2.28 8.40
CA HIS A 40 2.18 -2.94 8.94
C HIS A 40 0.95 -2.85 8.01
N HIS A 41 1.12 -2.53 6.73
CA HIS A 41 0.02 -2.32 5.79
C HIS A 41 -0.92 -1.18 6.22
N ALA A 42 -0.38 -0.16 6.89
CA ALA A 42 -1.15 0.98 7.37
C ALA A 42 -1.68 1.86 6.22
N GLN A 43 -2.86 2.45 6.38
CA GLN A 43 -3.39 3.43 5.43
C GLN A 43 -2.66 4.77 5.60
N LEU A 44 -1.57 4.97 4.86
CA LEU A 44 -0.63 6.06 5.02
C LEU A 44 -1.24 7.46 4.89
N ASP A 45 -2.36 7.58 4.19
CA ASP A 45 -3.02 8.87 3.94
C ASP A 45 -3.99 9.31 5.06
N VAL A 46 -4.15 8.51 6.12
CA VAL A 46 -5.05 8.81 7.25
C VAL A 46 -4.36 8.78 8.60
N ILE A 47 -3.18 8.15 8.72
CA ILE A 47 -2.38 8.12 9.95
C ILE A 47 -1.55 9.39 10.09
N PRO A 48 -1.03 9.70 11.31
CA PRO A 48 -0.15 10.84 11.55
C PRO A 48 1.08 10.83 10.60
N PRO A 49 1.54 11.99 10.11
CA PRO A 49 2.65 12.07 9.16
C PRO A 49 3.95 11.42 9.66
N ALA A 50 4.27 11.55 10.95
CA ALA A 50 5.45 10.91 11.54
C ALA A 50 5.36 9.38 11.47
N GLN A 51 4.19 8.82 11.78
CA GLN A 51 3.93 7.39 11.68
C GLN A 51 3.96 6.91 10.23
N ALA A 52 3.39 7.68 9.29
CA ALA A 52 3.44 7.34 7.87
C ALA A 52 4.89 7.28 7.35
N ARG A 53 5.74 8.22 7.78
CA ARG A 53 7.17 8.20 7.45
C ARG A 53 7.84 6.96 8.01
N GLN A 54 7.63 6.65 9.26
CA GLN A 54 8.20 5.47 9.91
C GLN A 54 7.78 4.17 9.22
N GLU A 55 6.49 4.01 8.89
CA GLU A 55 5.97 2.86 8.12
C GLU A 55 6.67 2.67 6.77
N ILE A 56 7.02 3.76 6.08
CA ILE A 56 7.73 3.74 4.80
C ILE A 56 9.20 3.35 5.00
N GLU A 57 9.90 4.04 5.91
CA GLU A 57 11.32 3.85 6.18
C GLU A 57 11.62 2.46 6.77
N ASP A 58 10.84 2.02 7.76
CA ASP A 58 11.00 0.70 8.40
C ASP A 58 10.75 -0.44 7.41
N SER A 59 9.77 -0.29 6.49
CA SER A 59 9.53 -1.31 5.48
C SER A 59 10.69 -1.49 4.51
N LYS A 60 11.35 -0.40 4.12
CA LYS A 60 12.55 -0.41 3.30
C LYS A 60 13.71 -1.05 4.05
N ALA A 61 14.05 -0.50 5.21
CA ALA A 61 15.19 -0.96 6.01
C ALA A 61 15.08 -2.45 6.35
N THR A 62 13.90 -2.93 6.74
CA THR A 62 13.69 -4.35 7.05
C THR A 62 13.91 -5.25 5.84
N LEU A 63 13.43 -4.84 4.65
CA LEU A 63 13.65 -5.62 3.43
C LEU A 63 15.11 -5.61 3.01
N GLU A 64 15.77 -4.45 3.02
CA GLU A 64 17.19 -4.30 2.65
C GLU A 64 18.11 -5.10 3.59
N GLU A 65 17.83 -5.06 4.90
CA GLU A 65 18.57 -5.87 5.89
C GLU A 65 18.45 -7.37 5.61
N ARG A 66 17.24 -7.84 5.26
CA ARG A 66 16.97 -9.27 5.02
C ARG A 66 17.44 -9.78 3.67
N LEU A 67 17.36 -8.93 2.64
CA LEU A 67 17.71 -9.29 1.27
C LEU A 67 19.18 -9.01 0.93
N GLY A 68 19.86 -8.17 1.70
CA GLY A 68 21.23 -7.75 1.43
C GLY A 68 21.38 -6.91 0.16
N GLN A 69 20.30 -6.33 -0.37
CA GLN A 69 20.28 -5.54 -1.59
C GLN A 69 19.32 -4.36 -1.50
N PRO A 70 19.51 -3.28 -2.27
CA PRO A 70 18.63 -2.12 -2.28
C PRO A 70 17.20 -2.46 -2.68
N VAL A 71 16.23 -1.85 -1.99
CA VAL A 71 14.80 -1.92 -2.33
C VAL A 71 14.37 -0.60 -2.95
N THR A 72 14.09 -0.62 -4.24
CA THR A 72 13.90 0.59 -5.06
C THR A 72 12.45 0.89 -5.40
N SER A 73 11.55 -0.07 -5.26
CA SER A 73 10.12 0.11 -5.58
C SER A 73 9.23 0.05 -4.34
N PHE A 74 8.18 0.87 -4.38
CA PHE A 74 7.17 0.97 -3.35
C PHE A 74 5.77 0.77 -3.91
N ALA A 75 4.85 0.20 -3.13
CA ALA A 75 3.43 0.20 -3.46
C ALA A 75 2.63 0.78 -2.29
N TYR A 76 1.77 1.76 -2.57
CA TYR A 76 0.93 2.34 -1.52
C TYR A 76 -0.12 1.33 -1.05
N PRO A 77 -0.26 1.07 0.28
CA PRO A 77 -1.35 0.28 0.81
C PRO A 77 -2.70 0.80 0.33
N HIS A 78 -3.56 -0.08 -0.15
CA HIS A 78 -4.84 0.25 -0.80
C HIS A 78 -4.71 1.21 -1.99
N GLY A 79 -3.50 1.59 -2.41
CA GLY A 79 -3.23 2.57 -3.47
C GLY A 79 -3.56 4.01 -3.09
N TYR A 80 -3.78 4.30 -1.82
CA TYR A 80 -4.09 5.64 -1.33
C TYR A 80 -2.85 6.38 -0.85
N TYR A 81 -2.70 7.62 -1.28
CA TYR A 81 -1.60 8.49 -0.86
C TYR A 81 -2.03 9.96 -0.93
N THR A 82 -1.33 10.80 -0.19
CA THR A 82 -1.37 12.27 -0.30
C THR A 82 -0.10 12.75 -0.99
N SER A 83 -0.05 14.01 -1.39
CA SER A 83 1.20 14.64 -1.87
C SER A 83 2.31 14.54 -0.81
N GLN A 84 1.97 14.66 0.47
CA GLN A 84 2.91 14.53 1.57
C GLN A 84 3.46 13.10 1.70
N VAL A 85 2.59 12.08 1.64
CA VAL A 85 3.01 10.66 1.66
C VAL A 85 3.87 10.32 0.44
N ARG A 86 3.48 10.82 -0.76
CA ARG A 86 4.31 10.68 -1.96
C ARG A 86 5.71 11.28 -1.75
N GLN A 87 5.79 12.47 -1.17
CA GLN A 87 7.08 13.10 -0.90
C GLN A 87 7.93 12.31 0.11
N MET A 88 7.29 11.68 1.11
CA MET A 88 8.00 10.78 2.05
C MET A 88 8.61 9.57 1.33
N VAL A 89 7.89 8.97 0.35
CA VAL A 89 8.40 7.88 -0.46
C VAL A 89 9.60 8.32 -1.30
N VAL A 90 9.55 9.52 -1.89
CA VAL A 90 10.71 10.11 -2.60
C VAL A 90 11.89 10.33 -1.64
N GLN A 91 11.64 10.86 -0.45
CA GLN A 91 12.68 11.14 0.56
C GLN A 91 13.29 9.87 1.17
N ALA A 92 12.55 8.76 1.14
CA ALA A 92 13.04 7.44 1.55
C ALA A 92 13.87 6.75 0.44
N ASP A 93 14.22 7.47 -0.62
CA ASP A 93 15.08 7.00 -1.70
C ASP A 93 14.53 5.76 -2.44
N PHE A 94 13.22 5.74 -2.69
CA PHE A 94 12.62 4.85 -3.67
C PHE A 94 12.72 5.47 -5.07
N SER A 95 12.87 4.64 -6.11
CA SER A 95 12.93 5.08 -7.51
C SER A 95 11.54 5.16 -8.15
N SER A 96 10.59 4.38 -7.65
CA SER A 96 9.22 4.33 -8.17
C SER A 96 8.20 3.94 -7.12
N ALA A 97 6.92 4.28 -7.37
CA ALA A 97 5.83 3.80 -6.55
C ALA A 97 4.55 3.52 -7.36
N CYS A 98 3.88 2.43 -7.01
CA CYS A 98 2.62 2.01 -7.62
C CYS A 98 1.40 2.48 -6.81
N ALA A 99 0.46 3.13 -7.50
CA ALA A 99 -0.88 3.41 -6.98
C ALA A 99 -1.89 2.36 -7.48
N VAL A 100 -3.11 2.36 -6.94
CA VAL A 100 -4.20 1.55 -7.48
C VAL A 100 -4.96 2.35 -8.52
N LYS A 101 -4.46 2.30 -9.76
CA LYS A 101 -5.15 2.82 -10.95
C LYS A 101 -5.20 1.67 -11.94
N TYR A 102 -6.40 1.15 -12.24
CA TYR A 102 -6.55 0.10 -13.25
C TYR A 102 -6.44 0.70 -14.65
N ALA A 103 -5.22 0.84 -15.10
CA ALA A 103 -4.86 1.49 -16.36
C ALA A 103 -3.42 1.17 -16.74
N LEU A 104 -3.02 1.55 -17.94
CA LEU A 104 -1.61 1.62 -18.35
C LEU A 104 -1.01 2.95 -17.91
N SER A 105 0.23 2.94 -17.48
CA SER A 105 1.02 4.15 -17.30
C SER A 105 1.61 4.61 -18.62
N ALA A 106 1.61 5.93 -18.83
CA ALA A 106 2.34 6.56 -19.93
C ALA A 106 3.75 6.95 -19.48
N LEU A 107 4.67 7.11 -20.42
CA LEU A 107 6.04 7.57 -20.12
C LEU A 107 6.11 8.96 -19.47
N THR A 108 5.03 9.74 -19.57
CA THR A 108 4.91 11.08 -18.99
C THR A 108 4.25 11.06 -17.60
N ASP A 109 3.85 9.87 -17.10
CA ASP A 109 3.23 9.76 -15.79
C ASP A 109 4.27 9.94 -14.67
N ASP A 110 3.75 10.30 -13.50
CA ASP A 110 4.55 10.38 -12.29
C ASP A 110 5.03 8.97 -11.89
N CYS A 111 6.33 8.73 -11.91
CA CYS A 111 6.93 7.45 -11.51
C CYS A 111 6.63 7.06 -10.06
N PHE A 112 6.20 8.01 -9.22
CA PHE A 112 5.72 7.74 -7.86
C PHE A 112 4.20 7.59 -7.77
N ALA A 113 3.51 7.39 -8.89
CA ALA A 113 2.07 7.15 -8.94
C ALA A 113 1.67 6.25 -10.12
N LEU A 114 2.48 5.26 -10.41
CA LEU A 114 2.28 4.34 -11.54
C LEU A 114 0.95 3.59 -11.43
N ALA A 115 0.32 3.37 -12.57
CA ALA A 115 -0.86 2.55 -12.68
C ALA A 115 -0.48 1.05 -12.67
N ARG A 116 -1.45 0.19 -12.36
CA ARG A 116 -1.28 -1.26 -12.37
C ARG A 116 -2.47 -1.92 -13.03
N LEU A 117 -2.22 -2.92 -13.85
CA LEU A 117 -3.26 -3.81 -14.35
C LEU A 117 -3.53 -4.90 -13.30
N LEU A 118 -4.80 -5.20 -13.07
CA LEU A 118 -5.20 -6.28 -12.20
C LEU A 118 -5.24 -7.59 -13.00
N VAL A 119 -4.39 -8.54 -12.63
CA VAL A 119 -4.47 -9.92 -13.10
C VAL A 119 -5.24 -10.70 -12.04
N ARG A 120 -6.34 -11.33 -12.42
CA ARG A 120 -7.19 -12.12 -11.53
C ARG A 120 -6.75 -13.58 -11.52
N GLY A 121 -7.11 -14.32 -10.49
CA GLY A 121 -6.81 -15.76 -10.40
C GLY A 121 -7.49 -16.60 -11.48
N ASP A 122 -8.56 -16.09 -12.11
CA ASP A 122 -9.29 -16.70 -13.21
C ASP A 122 -8.85 -16.16 -14.60
N THR A 123 -7.82 -15.32 -14.67
CA THR A 123 -7.28 -14.78 -15.92
C THR A 123 -6.52 -15.88 -16.67
N ASP A 124 -7.02 -16.25 -17.84
CA ASP A 124 -6.34 -17.19 -18.72
C ASP A 124 -5.17 -16.55 -19.50
N VAL A 125 -4.38 -17.38 -20.18
CA VAL A 125 -3.19 -16.94 -20.95
C VAL A 125 -3.56 -15.95 -22.06
N THR A 126 -4.70 -16.14 -22.72
CA THR A 126 -5.17 -15.27 -23.81
C THR A 126 -5.55 -13.91 -23.27
N GLN A 127 -6.29 -13.87 -22.17
CA GLN A 127 -6.65 -12.65 -21.45
C GLN A 127 -5.41 -11.93 -20.93
N PHE A 128 -4.43 -12.68 -20.37
CA PHE A 128 -3.18 -12.10 -19.92
C PHE A 128 -2.38 -11.47 -21.06
N ALA A 129 -2.26 -12.17 -22.20
CA ALA A 129 -1.63 -11.61 -23.41
C ALA A 129 -2.33 -10.35 -23.91
N ALA A 130 -3.67 -10.32 -23.87
CA ALA A 130 -4.46 -9.14 -24.19
C ALA A 130 -4.19 -7.96 -23.26
N LEU A 131 -4.05 -8.21 -21.94
CA LEU A 131 -3.64 -7.18 -20.97
C LEU A 131 -2.26 -6.60 -21.32
N LEU A 132 -1.29 -7.45 -21.60
CA LEU A 132 0.08 -7.04 -21.95
C LEU A 132 0.14 -6.28 -23.29
N SER A 133 -0.70 -6.63 -24.27
CA SER A 133 -0.74 -5.95 -25.57
C SER A 133 -1.24 -4.51 -25.49
N GLY A 134 -1.82 -4.09 -24.36
CA GLY A 134 -2.41 -2.77 -24.17
C GLY A 134 -3.66 -2.50 -25.01
N LYS A 135 -4.09 -3.44 -25.84
CA LYS A 135 -5.31 -3.32 -26.65
C LYS A 135 -6.53 -3.26 -25.73
N ALA A 136 -7.38 -2.29 -25.91
CA ALA A 136 -8.55 -2.01 -25.08
C ALA A 136 -8.28 -1.56 -23.63
N GLN A 137 -7.05 -1.30 -23.25
CA GLN A 137 -6.73 -0.75 -21.93
C GLN A 137 -6.80 0.79 -21.95
N ARG A 138 -7.31 1.36 -20.87
CA ARG A 138 -7.29 2.82 -20.69
C ARG A 138 -5.92 3.24 -20.22
N VAL A 139 -5.38 4.32 -20.82
CA VAL A 139 -4.23 5.03 -20.23
C VAL A 139 -4.71 5.79 -19.00
N ALA A 140 -3.94 5.78 -17.93
CA ALA A 140 -4.29 6.48 -16.71
C ALA A 140 -4.49 7.97 -17.00
N PRO A 141 -5.59 8.58 -16.54
CA PRO A 141 -5.81 9.99 -16.77
C PRO A 141 -4.72 10.79 -16.05
N ARG A 142 -4.10 11.74 -16.76
CA ARG A 142 -3.03 12.61 -16.22
C ARG A 142 -3.47 13.38 -14.97
N ARG A 143 -4.78 13.65 -14.84
CA ARG A 143 -5.38 14.25 -13.65
C ARG A 143 -6.41 13.31 -13.07
N GLU A 144 -6.33 13.13 -11.78
CA GLU A 144 -7.27 12.31 -11.04
C GLU A 144 -8.69 12.90 -11.12
N PRO A 145 -9.71 12.08 -11.44
CA PRO A 145 -11.09 12.55 -11.50
C PRO A 145 -11.54 13.18 -10.18
N VAL A 146 -12.30 14.27 -10.26
CA VAL A 146 -12.80 15.00 -9.07
C VAL A 146 -13.57 14.09 -8.11
N LYS A 147 -14.35 13.14 -8.64
CA LYS A 147 -15.08 12.12 -7.85
C LYS A 147 -14.15 11.30 -6.96
N VAL A 148 -12.98 10.91 -7.47
CA VAL A 148 -11.99 10.12 -6.71
C VAL A 148 -11.36 10.96 -5.60
N LYS A 149 -11.06 12.23 -5.88
CA LYS A 149 -10.56 13.17 -4.87
C LYS A 149 -11.58 13.43 -3.76
N ALA A 150 -12.84 13.65 -4.12
CA ALA A 150 -13.94 13.84 -3.18
C ALA A 150 -14.15 12.59 -2.29
N TRP A 151 -14.13 11.39 -2.89
CA TRP A 151 -14.23 10.13 -2.16
C TRP A 151 -13.08 9.94 -1.16
N ARG A 152 -11.83 10.22 -1.57
CA ARG A 152 -10.67 10.15 -0.67
C ARG A 152 -10.79 11.13 0.49
N TRP A 153 -11.26 12.36 0.22
CA TRP A 153 -11.48 13.35 1.27
C TRP A 153 -12.55 12.89 2.27
N LEU A 154 -13.70 12.42 1.78
CA LEU A 154 -14.79 11.90 2.63
C LEU A 154 -14.30 10.72 3.49
N ARG A 155 -13.61 9.77 2.89
CA ARG A 155 -13.07 8.59 3.60
C ARG A 155 -12.11 9.00 4.72
N ARG A 156 -11.22 9.97 4.47
CA ARG A 156 -10.30 10.50 5.50
C ARG A 156 -11.07 11.17 6.64
N ALA A 157 -12.05 12.01 6.31
CA ALA A 157 -12.87 12.67 7.31
C ALA A 157 -13.60 11.67 8.22
N VAL A 158 -14.18 10.61 7.64
CA VAL A 158 -14.85 9.53 8.37
C VAL A 158 -13.86 8.76 9.25
N TYR A 159 -12.66 8.44 8.74
CA TYR A 159 -11.64 7.73 9.51
C TYR A 159 -11.18 8.55 10.73
N ILE A 160 -10.85 9.82 10.51
CA ILE A 160 -10.42 10.74 11.58
C ILE A 160 -11.52 10.90 12.63
N ALA A 161 -12.78 11.05 12.23
CA ALA A 161 -13.90 11.14 13.16
C ALA A 161 -14.04 9.88 14.02
N ARG A 162 -13.88 8.69 13.45
CA ARG A 162 -13.93 7.41 14.18
C ARG A 162 -12.81 7.28 15.21
N VAL A 163 -11.58 7.62 14.84
CA VAL A 163 -10.41 7.57 15.74
C VAL A 163 -10.60 8.52 16.93
N HIS A 164 -11.09 9.73 16.71
CA HIS A 164 -11.36 10.67 17.79
C HIS A 164 -12.50 10.22 18.71
N THR A 165 -13.50 9.51 18.19
CA THR A 165 -14.61 9.00 19.01
C THR A 165 -14.16 7.86 19.93
N THR A 166 -13.33 6.93 19.43
CA THR A 166 -12.78 5.83 20.24
C THR A 166 -11.81 6.33 21.32
N SER A 167 -10.99 7.34 21.01
CA SER A 167 -10.09 7.95 22.02
C SER A 167 -10.84 8.63 23.16
N ARG A 168 -11.98 9.26 22.88
CA ARG A 168 -12.83 9.87 23.93
C ARG A 168 -13.53 8.85 24.84
N MET A 169 -13.93 7.69 24.30
CA MET A 169 -14.58 6.64 25.10
C MET A 169 -13.59 5.95 26.05
N GLY A 170 -12.36 5.71 25.63
CA GLY A 170 -11.30 5.13 26.47
C GLY A 170 -10.88 6.04 27.64
N SER A 171 -10.91 7.36 27.46
CA SER A 171 -10.60 8.32 28.53
C SER A 171 -11.71 8.42 29.59
N CYS A 172 -12.95 8.14 29.22
CA CYS A 172 -14.09 8.17 30.15
C CYS A 172 -14.16 6.93 31.04
N GLU A 173 -13.69 5.78 30.56
CA GLU A 173 -13.66 4.53 31.36
C GLU A 173 -12.55 4.52 32.42
N LEU A 174 -11.39 5.11 32.12
CA LEU A 174 -10.29 5.24 33.08
C LEU A 174 -10.62 6.18 34.23
N SER A 175 -11.42 7.23 33.99
CA SER A 175 -11.88 8.16 35.02
C SER A 175 -12.88 7.52 36.01
N ARG A 176 -13.62 6.50 35.59
CA ARG A 176 -14.59 5.80 36.44
C ARG A 176 -13.97 4.71 37.32
N ARG A 177 -12.79 4.19 36.98
CA ARG A 177 -12.09 3.16 37.79
C ARG A 177 -11.15 3.74 38.85
N GLY A 178 -10.94 5.04 38.88
CA GLY A 178 -10.09 5.71 39.88
C GLY A 178 -10.83 6.29 41.08
N MET A 179 -12.13 6.02 41.25
CA MET A 179 -12.98 6.55 42.33
C MET A 179 -13.69 5.44 43.11
N SER A 180 -13.05 4.28 43.28
CA SER A 180 -13.54 3.23 44.24
C SER A 180 -12.39 2.71 45.06
#